data_545c4059540474f6ab1e70468082ae26
#
_entry.id   545c4059540474f6ab1e70468082ae26
#
_cell.length_a   1.000
_cell.length_b   1.000
_cell.length_c   1.000
_cell.angle_alpha   90.00
_cell.angle_beta   90.00
_cell.angle_gamma   90.00
#
_symmetry.space_group_name_H-M   'P 1'
#
loop_
_entity.id
_entity.type
_entity.pdbx_description
1 polymer ?
#
loop_
_entity_poly.entity_id
_entity_poly.type
_entity_poly.pdbx_seq_one_letter_code
_entity_poly.pdbx_strand_id
1 'polypeptide(L)'
;GYNQGYENHVNLTLYKTSGVLLSTANAFKPYQTGYQEHIVQASIDAHAQCFVNHPGETHAFGSGRPSYWAGNGSLPLATQWRNTSVLRYKVPESALVGFTHAYFPFETFTEVLHGNDWFCGEKDGSYIYVWAHNGLKAQMEGPYQKEELLSAGRENVWVVRVGDSAHDGTVEQFIAASRCRLICIQAQETEITVGD
;
A
#
# COMPACT_ATOMS: atom_id res chain seq x y z
N GLY A 1 -24.89 8.98 6.50
CA GLY A 1 -23.97 8.88 5.39
C GLY A 1 -24.56 9.53 4.16
N TYR A 2 -23.86 10.52 3.64
CA TYR A 2 -24.25 11.12 2.36
C TYR A 2 -23.74 10.22 1.26
N ASN A 3 -24.66 9.71 0.44
CA ASN A 3 -24.34 9.00 -0.80
C ASN A 3 -23.82 10.01 -1.82
N GLN A 4 -22.53 10.31 -1.82
CA GLN A 4 -21.87 11.12 -2.86
C GLN A 4 -21.35 10.25 -3.99
N GLY A 5 -22.00 9.13 -4.27
CA GLY A 5 -21.59 8.22 -5.32
C GLY A 5 -22.32 8.47 -6.61
N TYR A 6 -21.68 9.06 -7.57
CA TYR A 6 -22.05 8.85 -8.96
C TYR A 6 -21.83 7.37 -9.29
N GLU A 7 -22.91 6.57 -9.35
CA GLU A 7 -23.01 5.24 -9.93
C GLU A 7 -22.12 4.10 -9.39
N ASN A 8 -21.23 4.32 -8.42
CA ASN A 8 -20.36 3.24 -7.90
C ASN A 8 -20.41 3.15 -6.39
N HIS A 9 -20.88 2.01 -5.89
CA HIS A 9 -20.79 1.69 -4.48
C HIS A 9 -19.34 1.40 -4.10
N VAL A 10 -18.87 2.03 -3.02
CA VAL A 10 -17.57 1.73 -2.42
C VAL A 10 -17.78 0.85 -1.20
N ASN A 11 -17.19 -0.34 -1.22
CA ASN A 11 -17.14 -1.21 -0.06
C ASN A 11 -15.87 -0.86 0.76
N LEU A 12 -16.03 0.00 1.76
CA LEU A 12 -14.93 0.46 2.60
C LEU A 12 -14.81 -0.43 3.84
N THR A 13 -13.64 -1.03 4.04
CA THR A 13 -13.27 -1.69 5.29
C THR A 13 -12.36 -0.76 6.09
N LEU A 14 -12.65 -0.64 7.38
CA LEU A 14 -11.90 0.18 8.32
C LEU A 14 -11.47 -0.67 9.51
N TYR A 15 -10.17 -0.66 9.81
CA TYR A 15 -9.61 -1.16 11.06
C TYR A 15 -9.02 0.00 11.86
N LYS A 16 -9.39 0.11 13.14
CA LYS A 16 -8.94 1.21 14.00
C LYS A 16 -8.71 0.72 15.42
N THR A 17 -7.58 1.15 16.00
CA THR A 17 -7.32 1.15 17.45
C THR A 17 -7.07 2.57 17.93
N SER A 18 -6.59 2.75 19.16
CA SER A 18 -6.17 4.08 19.65
C SER A 18 -4.94 4.62 18.93
N GLY A 19 -4.05 3.75 18.41
CA GLY A 19 -2.78 4.13 17.79
C GLY A 19 -2.72 3.94 16.28
N VAL A 20 -3.64 3.19 15.66
CA VAL A 20 -3.54 2.87 14.23
C VAL A 20 -4.87 2.95 13.51
N LEU A 21 -4.80 3.29 12.23
CA LEU A 21 -5.90 3.29 11.29
C LEU A 21 -5.45 2.61 9.98
N LEU A 22 -6.27 1.68 9.47
CA LEU A 22 -6.13 1.14 8.12
C LEU A 22 -7.49 1.18 7.43
N SER A 23 -7.56 1.77 6.26
CA SER A 23 -8.76 1.79 5.43
C SER A 23 -8.48 1.26 4.03
N THR A 24 -9.44 0.51 3.47
CA THR A 24 -9.34 -0.05 2.12
C THR A 24 -10.68 0.01 1.41
N ALA A 25 -10.69 0.57 0.20
CA ALA A 25 -11.82 0.47 -0.73
C ALA A 25 -11.73 -0.88 -1.46
N ASN A 26 -12.47 -1.89 -0.96
CA ASN A 26 -12.39 -3.26 -1.46
C ASN A 26 -12.98 -3.36 -2.87
N ALA A 27 -12.24 -4.00 -3.77
CA ALA A 27 -12.64 -4.27 -5.15
C ALA A 27 -13.24 -3.05 -5.90
N PHE A 28 -12.76 -1.85 -5.60
CA PHE A 28 -13.23 -0.63 -6.27
C PHE A 28 -12.60 -0.52 -7.65
N LYS A 29 -13.39 -0.72 -8.70
CA LYS A 29 -13.01 -0.59 -10.12
C LYS A 29 -11.64 -1.20 -10.46
N PRO A 30 -11.37 -2.47 -10.14
CA PRO A 30 -10.04 -3.05 -10.28
C PRO A 30 -9.55 -2.96 -11.73
N TYR A 31 -8.28 -2.58 -11.87
CA TYR A 31 -7.53 -2.45 -13.13
C TYR A 31 -8.02 -1.33 -14.08
N GLN A 32 -8.98 -0.52 -13.64
CA GLN A 32 -9.43 0.66 -14.37
C GLN A 32 -8.59 1.88 -13.98
N THR A 33 -8.62 2.91 -14.82
CA THR A 33 -8.06 4.22 -14.49
C THR A 33 -8.94 4.88 -13.43
N GLY A 34 -8.31 5.38 -12.39
CA GLY A 34 -8.94 6.18 -11.34
C GLY A 34 -8.58 7.66 -11.46
N TYR A 35 -8.89 8.41 -10.41
CA TYR A 35 -8.54 9.82 -10.29
C TYR A 35 -7.68 10.06 -9.05
N GLN A 36 -8.29 10.46 -7.95
CA GLN A 36 -7.61 10.86 -6.70
C GLN A 36 -7.99 9.96 -5.51
N GLU A 37 -8.39 8.74 -5.79
CA GLU A 37 -8.77 7.79 -4.77
C GLU A 37 -7.54 7.20 -4.09
N HIS A 38 -7.47 7.24 -2.77
CA HIS A 38 -6.57 6.40 -2.00
C HIS A 38 -7.29 5.08 -1.71
N ILE A 39 -6.96 4.05 -2.48
CA ILE A 39 -7.59 2.72 -2.33
C ILE A 39 -7.21 2.08 -0.99
N VAL A 40 -5.98 2.27 -0.54
CA VAL A 40 -5.51 1.90 0.79
C VAL A 40 -4.85 3.10 1.45
N GLN A 41 -5.12 3.27 2.73
CA GLN A 41 -4.41 4.25 3.56
C GLN A 41 -4.21 3.70 4.97
N ALA A 42 -2.96 3.70 5.42
CA ALA A 42 -2.56 3.42 6.79
C ALA A 42 -2.11 4.71 7.47
N SER A 43 -2.45 4.89 8.74
CA SER A 43 -2.03 6.06 9.53
C SER A 43 -1.77 5.62 10.97
N ILE A 44 -0.67 6.06 11.54
CA ILE A 44 -0.32 5.88 12.96
C ILE A 44 -0.15 7.22 13.66
N ASP A 45 -0.09 8.30 12.88
CA ASP A 45 0.00 9.68 13.34
C ASP A 45 -0.52 10.59 12.20
N ALA A 46 -0.71 11.88 12.47
CA ALA A 46 -1.14 12.85 11.46
C ALA A 46 -0.19 12.98 10.27
N HIS A 47 1.10 12.68 10.47
CA HIS A 47 2.14 12.76 9.45
C HIS A 47 2.73 11.39 9.08
N ALA A 48 2.70 10.42 9.99
CA ALA A 48 3.17 9.05 9.76
C ALA A 48 2.06 8.22 9.09
N GLN A 49 2.03 8.31 7.77
CA GLN A 49 1.01 7.69 6.92
C GLN A 49 1.65 6.91 5.78
N CYS A 50 0.91 5.95 5.26
CA CYS A 50 1.28 5.21 4.06
C CYS A 50 0.06 4.99 3.18
N PHE A 51 0.20 5.21 1.90
CA PHE A 51 -0.76 4.80 0.86
C PHE A 51 -0.01 4.29 -0.36
N VAL A 52 -0.63 3.37 -1.09
CA VAL A 52 -0.05 2.73 -2.28
C VAL A 52 -0.89 3.11 -3.48
N ASN A 53 -0.24 3.51 -4.58
CA ASN A 53 -0.91 3.74 -5.85
C ASN A 53 -0.03 3.42 -7.07
N HIS A 54 -0.62 3.47 -8.25
CA HIS A 54 0.08 3.53 -9.52
C HIS A 54 0.01 4.98 -10.00
N PRO A 55 1.14 5.67 -10.25
CA PRO A 55 1.09 7.06 -10.67
C PRO A 55 0.38 7.21 -12.01
N GLY A 56 -0.44 8.24 -12.11
CA GLY A 56 -1.14 8.53 -13.37
C GLY A 56 -0.24 9.12 -14.43
N GLU A 57 0.67 9.98 -14.02
CA GLU A 57 1.63 10.69 -14.85
C GLU A 57 2.97 10.83 -14.14
N THR A 58 4.04 11.04 -14.93
CA THR A 58 5.40 11.21 -14.40
C THR A 58 5.65 12.59 -13.78
N HIS A 59 4.75 13.55 -13.99
CA HIS A 59 4.88 14.92 -13.47
C HIS A 59 3.99 15.14 -12.26
N ALA A 60 4.54 15.73 -11.22
CA ALA A 60 3.81 16.06 -9.99
C ALA A 60 2.67 17.08 -10.20
N PHE A 61 2.80 17.95 -11.22
CA PHE A 61 1.88 19.05 -11.50
C PHE A 61 1.54 19.12 -12.99
N GLY A 62 1.11 18.00 -13.57
CA GLY A 62 0.63 18.00 -14.95
C GLY A 62 -0.70 18.75 -15.11
N SER A 63 -0.97 19.29 -16.30
CA SER A 63 -2.27 19.85 -16.64
C SER A 63 -3.36 18.77 -16.78
N GLY A 64 -2.97 17.53 -16.94
CA GLY A 64 -3.82 16.35 -16.99
C GLY A 64 -3.97 15.68 -15.63
N ARG A 65 -5.08 15.01 -15.43
CA ARG A 65 -5.33 14.14 -14.27
C ARG A 65 -5.60 12.72 -14.77
N PRO A 66 -5.16 11.70 -14.06
CA PRO A 66 -4.47 11.69 -12.77
C PRO A 66 -2.99 12.13 -12.86
N SER A 67 -2.48 12.77 -11.82
CA SER A 67 -1.08 13.19 -11.67
C SER A 67 -0.30 12.24 -10.76
N TYR A 68 1.02 12.43 -10.65
CA TYR A 68 1.95 11.47 -10.02
C TYR A 68 1.48 10.93 -8.66
N TRP A 69 1.28 11.76 -7.63
CA TRP A 69 0.81 11.32 -6.32
C TRP A 69 -0.70 11.35 -6.16
N ALA A 70 -1.37 12.30 -6.76
CA ALA A 70 -2.79 12.48 -6.58
C ALA A 70 -3.65 11.61 -7.52
N GLY A 71 -3.03 10.92 -8.49
CA GLY A 71 -3.75 10.17 -9.50
C GLY A 71 -3.53 8.66 -9.41
N ASN A 72 -4.37 7.94 -10.13
CA ASN A 72 -4.28 6.50 -10.31
C ASN A 72 -4.40 6.16 -11.80
N GLY A 73 -3.28 5.79 -12.43
CA GLY A 73 -3.26 5.31 -13.81
C GLY A 73 -3.86 3.90 -13.93
N SER A 74 -3.80 3.11 -12.84
CA SER A 74 -4.45 1.81 -12.72
C SER A 74 -4.81 1.55 -11.27
N LEU A 75 -6.09 1.29 -11.00
CA LEU A 75 -6.57 0.94 -9.66
C LEU A 75 -6.26 -0.53 -9.36
N PRO A 76 -5.87 -0.89 -8.13
CA PRO A 76 -5.64 -2.28 -7.76
C PRO A 76 -6.94 -3.04 -7.52
N LEU A 77 -6.90 -4.36 -7.65
CA LEU A 77 -7.81 -5.22 -6.91
C LEU A 77 -7.34 -5.24 -5.45
N ALA A 78 -8.12 -4.67 -4.56
CA ALA A 78 -7.79 -4.55 -3.15
C ALA A 78 -8.80 -5.28 -2.27
N THR A 79 -8.31 -5.85 -1.17
CA THR A 79 -9.11 -6.44 -0.11
C THR A 79 -8.45 -6.21 1.24
N GLN A 80 -9.26 -6.08 2.29
CA GLN A 80 -8.78 -5.93 3.66
C GLN A 80 -9.40 -6.98 4.57
N TRP A 81 -8.57 -7.60 5.40
CA TRP A 81 -9.00 -8.39 6.54
C TRP A 81 -8.33 -7.89 7.81
N ARG A 82 -9.15 -7.38 8.75
CA ARG A 82 -8.68 -6.76 10.00
C ARG A 82 -7.61 -5.68 9.71
N ASN A 83 -6.41 -5.83 10.26
CA ASN A 83 -5.29 -4.91 10.18
C ASN A 83 -4.37 -5.12 8.95
N THR A 84 -4.82 -5.86 7.95
CA THR A 84 -4.01 -6.23 6.78
C THR A 84 -4.80 -5.99 5.49
N SER A 85 -4.23 -5.23 4.57
CA SER A 85 -4.71 -5.02 3.20
C SER A 85 -3.78 -5.68 2.20
N VAL A 86 -4.37 -6.29 1.17
CA VAL A 86 -3.66 -6.87 0.02
C VAL A 86 -4.14 -6.16 -1.24
N LEU A 87 -3.20 -5.71 -2.07
CA LEU A 87 -3.48 -5.01 -3.32
C LEU A 87 -2.76 -5.72 -4.47
N ARG A 88 -3.50 -6.09 -5.50
CA ARG A 88 -2.93 -6.62 -6.73
C ARG A 88 -3.07 -5.59 -7.84
N TYR A 89 -1.96 -5.19 -8.43
CA TYR A 89 -1.89 -4.32 -9.58
C TYR A 89 -1.71 -5.12 -10.87
N LYS A 90 -2.42 -4.68 -11.92
CA LYS A 90 -2.20 -5.07 -13.32
C LYS A 90 -2.21 -3.79 -14.14
N VAL A 91 -1.03 -3.23 -14.33
CA VAL A 91 -0.86 -1.98 -15.07
C VAL A 91 -0.84 -2.29 -16.57
N PRO A 92 -1.70 -1.67 -17.39
CA PRO A 92 -1.73 -1.93 -18.83
C PRO A 92 -0.42 -1.50 -19.50
N GLU A 93 -0.04 -2.19 -20.57
CA GLU A 93 1.18 -1.87 -21.34
C GLU A 93 1.16 -0.46 -21.92
N SER A 94 -0.01 0.08 -22.19
CA SER A 94 -0.20 1.46 -22.67
C SER A 94 0.03 2.53 -21.62
N ALA A 95 0.14 2.18 -20.33
CA ALA A 95 0.42 3.15 -19.28
C ALA A 95 1.87 3.68 -19.39
N LEU A 96 2.04 4.99 -19.18
CA LEU A 96 3.33 5.67 -19.26
C LEU A 96 4.33 5.15 -18.21
N VAL A 97 3.81 4.71 -17.06
CA VAL A 97 4.61 4.29 -15.90
C VAL A 97 4.44 2.80 -15.68
N GLY A 98 5.56 2.06 -15.62
CA GLY A 98 5.61 0.61 -15.45
C GLY A 98 6.04 0.18 -14.05
N PHE A 99 5.69 0.94 -13.01
CA PHE A 99 5.95 0.61 -11.61
C PHE A 99 4.76 1.06 -10.74
N THR A 100 4.70 0.55 -9.53
CA THR A 100 3.81 1.02 -8.47
C THR A 100 4.64 1.61 -7.33
N HIS A 101 4.05 2.49 -6.53
CA HIS A 101 4.76 3.14 -5.45
C HIS A 101 3.92 3.29 -4.18
N ALA A 102 4.59 3.51 -3.06
CA ALA A 102 3.98 3.89 -1.81
C ALA A 102 4.55 5.21 -1.30
N TYR A 103 3.66 6.09 -0.82
CA TYR A 103 4.06 7.18 0.05
C TYR A 103 4.45 6.60 1.40
N PHE A 104 5.68 6.88 1.82
CA PHE A 104 6.25 6.39 3.08
C PHE A 104 7.25 7.43 3.60
N PRO A 105 6.79 8.44 4.35
CA PRO A 105 7.61 9.57 4.77
C PRO A 105 8.56 9.17 5.89
N PHE A 106 9.78 8.79 5.54
CA PHE A 106 10.78 8.21 6.46
C PHE A 106 11.04 9.06 7.70
N GLU A 107 11.07 10.38 7.55
CA GLU A 107 11.40 11.30 8.64
C GLU A 107 10.27 11.47 9.68
N THR A 108 9.08 10.95 9.40
CA THR A 108 7.95 11.00 10.35
C THR A 108 7.93 9.82 11.32
N PHE A 109 8.67 8.77 11.03
CA PHE A 109 8.83 7.61 11.90
C PHE A 109 9.98 7.82 12.88
N THR A 110 9.85 7.27 14.08
CA THR A 110 10.92 7.23 15.08
C THR A 110 12.01 6.25 14.66
N GLU A 111 11.58 5.14 14.07
CA GLU A 111 12.46 4.10 13.54
C GLU A 111 11.90 3.53 12.23
N VAL A 112 12.79 3.18 11.30
CA VAL A 112 12.45 2.45 10.08
C VAL A 112 13.36 1.22 9.95
N LEU A 113 12.74 0.05 9.99
CA LEU A 113 13.38 -1.24 9.74
C LEU A 113 13.01 -1.73 8.34
N HIS A 114 13.93 -2.39 7.64
CA HIS A 114 13.66 -2.84 6.28
C HIS A 114 14.44 -4.08 5.86
N GLY A 115 13.94 -4.74 4.82
CA GLY A 115 14.62 -5.76 4.03
C GLY A 115 14.62 -5.38 2.55
N ASN A 116 14.76 -6.36 1.67
CA ASN A 116 14.77 -6.13 0.22
C ASN A 116 13.37 -5.91 -0.36
N ASP A 117 12.35 -6.45 0.30
CA ASP A 117 10.97 -6.52 -0.19
C ASP A 117 9.96 -5.94 0.82
N TRP A 118 10.42 -5.45 1.97
CA TRP A 118 9.57 -4.88 3.01
C TRP A 118 10.22 -3.69 3.72
N PHE A 119 9.36 -2.79 4.23
CA PHE A 119 9.69 -1.70 5.14
C PHE A 119 8.69 -1.71 6.31
N CYS A 120 9.16 -1.31 7.48
CA CYS A 120 8.32 -1.11 8.66
C CYS A 120 8.71 0.20 9.33
N GLY A 121 7.77 1.13 9.41
CA GLY A 121 7.90 2.37 10.18
C GLY A 121 7.26 2.21 11.55
N GLU A 122 7.98 2.64 12.57
CA GLU A 122 7.53 2.69 13.98
C GLU A 122 7.41 4.13 14.44
N LYS A 123 6.36 4.43 15.19
CA LYS A 123 6.21 5.68 15.94
C LYS A 123 5.33 5.47 17.17
N ASP A 124 5.85 5.84 18.34
CA ASP A 124 5.12 5.79 19.63
C ASP A 124 4.45 4.44 19.89
N GLY A 125 5.15 3.35 19.55
CA GLY A 125 4.65 1.97 19.73
C GLY A 125 3.58 1.56 18.72
N SER A 126 3.39 2.31 17.63
CA SER A 126 2.49 1.99 16.51
C SER A 126 3.30 1.70 15.25
N TYR A 127 2.81 0.81 14.38
CA TYR A 127 3.58 0.23 13.29
C TYR A 127 2.83 0.31 11.97
N ILE A 128 3.54 0.65 10.89
CA ILE A 128 3.10 0.45 9.49
C ILE A 128 4.12 -0.46 8.81
N TYR A 129 3.67 -1.63 8.38
CA TYR A 129 4.44 -2.58 7.59
C TYR A 129 3.95 -2.56 6.14
N VAL A 130 4.88 -2.47 5.20
CA VAL A 130 4.62 -2.60 3.77
C VAL A 130 5.53 -3.64 3.16
N TRP A 131 4.99 -4.43 2.25
CA TRP A 131 5.70 -5.45 1.48
C TRP A 131 5.24 -5.38 0.02
N ALA A 132 6.16 -5.66 -0.92
CA ALA A 132 5.84 -5.80 -2.33
C ALA A 132 6.54 -7.01 -2.95
N HIS A 133 5.79 -7.76 -3.76
CA HIS A 133 6.25 -9.01 -4.39
C HIS A 133 7.52 -8.80 -5.24
N ASN A 134 7.59 -7.71 -5.98
CA ASN A 134 8.73 -7.41 -6.85
C ASN A 134 9.89 -6.70 -6.12
N GLY A 135 9.86 -6.68 -4.78
CA GLY A 135 10.82 -5.94 -3.96
C GLY A 135 10.52 -4.46 -3.85
N LEU A 136 11.20 -3.80 -2.93
CA LEU A 136 11.05 -2.39 -2.62
C LEU A 136 12.37 -1.65 -2.71
N LYS A 137 12.35 -0.46 -3.28
CA LYS A 137 13.48 0.46 -3.32
C LYS A 137 13.05 1.81 -2.75
N ALA A 138 13.73 2.24 -1.68
CA ALA A 138 13.57 3.59 -1.16
C ALA A 138 14.14 4.62 -2.13
N GLN A 139 13.39 5.69 -2.40
CA GLN A 139 13.86 6.80 -3.21
C GLN A 139 14.62 7.78 -2.31
N MET A 140 15.93 7.83 -2.50
CA MET A 140 16.82 8.66 -1.66
C MET A 140 17.30 9.93 -2.36
N GLU A 141 16.96 10.10 -3.64
CA GLU A 141 17.33 11.25 -4.46
C GLU A 141 16.11 11.76 -5.24
N GLY A 142 16.18 13.02 -5.70
CA GLY A 142 15.15 13.61 -6.52
C GLY A 142 13.98 14.23 -5.73
N PRO A 143 12.89 14.60 -6.40
CA PRO A 143 11.83 15.41 -5.81
C PRO A 143 11.02 14.71 -4.70
N TYR A 144 11.05 13.37 -4.66
CA TYR A 144 10.32 12.55 -3.67
C TYR A 144 11.27 11.75 -2.77
N GLN A 145 12.49 12.25 -2.62
CA GLN A 145 13.48 11.62 -1.72
C GLN A 145 12.93 11.52 -0.30
N LYS A 146 13.19 10.37 0.34
CA LYS A 146 12.75 10.05 1.72
C LYS A 146 11.24 10.02 1.95
N GLU A 147 10.45 9.98 0.89
CA GLU A 147 8.98 9.90 0.98
C GLU A 147 8.40 8.78 0.12
N GLU A 148 9.22 8.09 -0.67
CA GLU A 148 8.76 7.15 -1.68
C GLU A 148 9.44 5.78 -1.60
N LEU A 149 8.62 4.73 -1.66
CA LEU A 149 9.03 3.35 -1.93
C LEU A 149 8.54 2.97 -3.32
N LEU A 150 9.47 2.53 -4.17
CA LEU A 150 9.19 2.08 -5.54
C LEU A 150 9.20 0.56 -5.61
N SER A 151 8.26 -0.01 -6.37
CA SER A 151 8.26 -1.42 -6.74
C SER A 151 8.08 -1.57 -8.24
N ALA A 152 9.08 -2.12 -8.91
CA ALA A 152 9.14 -2.23 -10.36
C ALA A 152 8.16 -3.26 -10.91
N GLY A 153 7.81 -3.11 -12.18
CA GLY A 153 6.95 -4.04 -12.91
C GLY A 153 5.48 -3.62 -12.95
N ARG A 154 4.80 -4.09 -14.00
CA ARG A 154 3.40 -3.77 -14.27
C ARG A 154 2.41 -4.67 -13.52
N GLU A 155 2.81 -5.90 -13.22
CA GLU A 155 2.09 -6.77 -12.30
C GLU A 155 2.82 -6.80 -10.96
N ASN A 156 2.11 -6.51 -9.89
CA ASN A 156 2.67 -6.48 -8.56
C ASN A 156 1.60 -6.77 -7.49
N VAL A 157 2.04 -7.30 -6.36
CA VAL A 157 1.21 -7.47 -5.17
C VAL A 157 1.85 -6.69 -4.03
N TRP A 158 1.03 -5.89 -3.36
CA TRP A 158 1.42 -5.18 -2.15
C TRP A 158 0.63 -5.67 -0.95
N VAL A 159 1.28 -5.66 0.20
CA VAL A 159 0.64 -5.86 1.50
C VAL A 159 0.93 -4.66 2.37
N VAL A 160 -0.12 -4.07 2.94
CA VAL A 160 -0.04 -3.02 3.96
C VAL A 160 -0.66 -3.54 5.23
N ARG A 161 0.09 -3.55 6.32
CA ARG A 161 -0.37 -4.00 7.62
C ARG A 161 -0.06 -2.96 8.70
N VAL A 162 -1.01 -2.73 9.60
CA VAL A 162 -0.80 -1.90 10.78
C VAL A 162 -0.84 -2.73 12.06
N GLY A 163 -0.15 -2.27 13.08
CA GLY A 163 -0.14 -2.90 14.40
C GLY A 163 0.31 -1.95 15.48
N ASP A 164 0.22 -2.39 16.72
CA ASP A 164 0.69 -1.62 17.87
C ASP A 164 1.29 -2.53 18.95
N SER A 165 2.09 -1.93 19.83
CA SER A 165 2.81 -2.66 20.89
C SER A 165 1.89 -3.33 21.90
N ALA A 166 0.66 -2.83 22.05
CA ALA A 166 -0.31 -3.40 22.99
C ALA A 166 -0.88 -4.75 22.50
N HIS A 167 -0.96 -4.95 21.17
CA HIS A 167 -1.58 -6.13 20.57
C HIS A 167 -0.59 -7.04 19.84
N ASP A 168 0.50 -6.47 19.29
CA ASP A 168 1.44 -7.18 18.42
C ASP A 168 2.85 -7.34 19.05
N GLY A 169 3.07 -6.81 20.25
CA GLY A 169 4.38 -6.86 20.93
C GLY A 169 5.37 -5.84 20.37
N THR A 170 6.67 -6.20 20.33
CA THR A 170 7.70 -5.31 19.80
C THR A 170 7.61 -5.19 18.26
N VAL A 171 8.26 -4.18 17.69
CA VAL A 171 8.29 -3.99 16.22
C VAL A 171 8.89 -5.21 15.51
N GLU A 172 9.91 -5.87 16.10
CA GLU A 172 10.51 -7.07 15.55
C GLU A 172 9.53 -8.26 15.57
N GLN A 173 8.76 -8.43 16.64
CA GLN A 173 7.72 -9.45 16.74
C GLN A 173 6.62 -9.22 15.71
N PHE A 174 6.20 -7.97 15.53
CA PHE A 174 5.24 -7.57 14.51
C PHE A 174 5.74 -7.86 13.09
N ILE A 175 7.01 -7.53 12.79
CA ILE A 175 7.65 -7.81 11.49
C ILE A 175 7.72 -9.33 11.27
N ALA A 176 8.18 -10.10 12.26
CA ALA A 176 8.26 -11.56 12.16
C ALA A 176 6.89 -12.20 11.86
N ALA A 177 5.85 -11.79 12.59
CA ALA A 177 4.49 -12.24 12.36
C ALA A 177 3.93 -11.81 10.99
N SER A 178 4.31 -10.64 10.47
CA SER A 178 3.92 -10.17 9.15
C SER A 178 4.54 -11.01 8.04
N ARG A 179 5.82 -11.34 8.15
CA ARG A 179 6.56 -12.17 7.19
C ARG A 179 6.07 -13.62 7.17
N CYS A 180 5.77 -14.22 8.32
CA CYS A 180 5.21 -15.58 8.39
C CYS A 180 3.87 -15.69 7.64
N ARG A 181 2.99 -14.70 7.74
CA ARG A 181 1.70 -14.68 7.04
C ARG A 181 1.86 -14.63 5.52
N LEU A 182 2.85 -13.90 5.02
CA LEU A 182 3.16 -13.81 3.59
C LEU A 182 3.61 -15.16 3.01
N ILE A 183 4.42 -15.91 3.75
CA ILE A 183 4.86 -17.26 3.33
C ILE A 183 3.65 -18.19 3.18
N CYS A 184 2.66 -18.12 4.07
CA CYS A 184 1.45 -18.92 3.98
C CYS A 184 0.59 -18.57 2.75
N ILE A 185 0.51 -17.29 2.37
CA ILE A 185 -0.22 -16.85 1.17
C ILE A 185 0.46 -17.38 -0.09
N GLN A 186 1.77 -17.27 -0.19
CA GLN A 186 2.56 -17.79 -1.32
C GLN A 186 2.48 -19.30 -1.47
N ALA A 187 2.50 -20.05 -0.37
CA ALA A 187 2.35 -21.50 -0.37
C ALA A 187 0.97 -21.94 -0.90
N GLN A 188 -0.10 -21.24 -0.54
CA GLN A 188 -1.45 -21.54 -1.03
C GLN A 188 -1.62 -21.24 -2.53
N GLU A 189 -1.00 -20.20 -3.05
CA GLU A 189 -1.01 -19.92 -4.50
C GLU A 189 -0.26 -21.00 -5.30
N THR A 190 0.78 -21.60 -4.75
CA THR A 190 1.53 -22.68 -5.39
C THR A 190 0.76 -24.01 -5.40
N GLU A 191 -0.03 -24.30 -4.39
CA GLU A 191 -0.89 -25.50 -4.34
C GLU A 191 -2.08 -25.44 -5.32
N ILE A 192 -2.60 -24.24 -5.59
CA ILE A 192 -3.70 -24.04 -6.55
C ILE A 192 -3.26 -24.21 -8.00
N THR A 193 -1.98 -23.99 -8.30
CA THR A 193 -1.42 -24.13 -9.66
C THR A 193 -0.96 -25.56 -10.01
N VAL A 194 -0.91 -26.47 -9.06
CA VAL A 194 -0.50 -27.88 -9.25
C VAL A 194 -1.70 -28.84 -9.40
N GLY A 195 -2.92 -28.34 -9.40
CA GLY A 195 -4.16 -29.08 -9.43
C GLY A 195 -4.98 -29.01 -10.72
N ASP A 196 -4.33 -28.76 -11.89
CA ASP A 196 -4.96 -28.87 -13.23
C ASP A 196 -4.37 -30.03 -14.02
#